data_9cad948035b4142c5aa804081154d537
#
_entry.id   9cad948035b4142c5aa804081154d537
#
_cell.length_a   1.000
_cell.length_b   1.000
_cell.length_c   1.000
_cell.angle_alpha   90.00
_cell.angle_beta   90.00
_cell.angle_gamma   90.00
#
_symmetry.space_group_name_H-M   'P 1'
#
loop_
_entity.id
_entity.type
_entity.pdbx_description
1 polymer ?
#
loop_
_entity_poly.entity_id
_entity_poly.type
_entity_poly.pdbx_seq_one_letter_code
_entity_poly.pdbx_strand_id
1 'polypeptide(L)'
;HPWQPLIDPCCGTGTLLIEAAFIALARAPGLRREFDMEKWAFVDRAALDAVRREAQSRYDSSAARQIRISGSDIDPEALELARRHIRQAGLANRIVLEQRDLRDLHPTGEPGVILANPPYGERLDNQRAAHAIAKQLGLLHARTPGWKMCVISADMGFERMFGQRATRRKRFYNGKIECEFRIFE
;
A
#
# COMPACT_ATOMS: atom_id res chain seq x y z
N HIS A 1 -1.28 -8.47 -10.53
CA HIS A 1 -0.40 -9.65 -10.31
C HIS A 1 0.78 -9.27 -9.41
N PRO A 2 1.32 -10.19 -8.60
CA PRO A 2 2.41 -9.91 -7.63
C PRO A 2 3.72 -9.38 -8.23
N TRP A 3 3.90 -9.49 -9.54
CA TRP A 3 5.10 -9.03 -10.27
C TRP A 3 4.91 -7.72 -11.04
N GLN A 4 3.70 -7.17 -11.06
CA GLN A 4 3.49 -5.85 -11.65
C GLN A 4 4.16 -4.77 -10.80
N PRO A 5 4.69 -3.70 -11.41
CA PRO A 5 5.16 -2.55 -10.65
C PRO A 5 4.06 -1.98 -9.76
N LEU A 6 4.42 -1.61 -8.53
CA LEU A 6 3.53 -0.91 -7.61
C LEU A 6 4.22 0.35 -7.11
N ILE A 7 3.52 1.46 -7.20
CA ILE A 7 3.98 2.77 -6.75
C ILE A 7 2.96 3.33 -5.76
N ASP A 8 3.42 3.76 -4.59
CA ASP A 8 2.63 4.57 -3.65
C ASP A 8 3.20 5.98 -3.59
N PRO A 9 2.52 6.96 -4.21
CA PRO A 9 3.03 8.35 -4.28
C PRO A 9 2.78 9.19 -3.02
N CYS A 10 2.11 8.63 -2.01
CA CYS A 10 1.81 9.25 -0.72
C CYS A 10 2.00 8.21 0.38
N CYS A 11 3.19 7.59 0.41
CA CYS A 11 3.40 6.34 1.13
C CYS A 11 3.44 6.49 2.66
N GLY A 12 3.56 7.71 3.18
CA GLY A 12 3.62 7.96 4.62
C GLY A 12 4.66 7.07 5.30
N THR A 13 4.22 6.27 6.26
CA THR A 13 5.08 5.34 7.02
C THR A 13 5.32 3.98 6.34
N GLY A 14 4.88 3.81 5.09
CA GLY A 14 5.19 2.67 4.24
C GLY A 14 4.33 1.42 4.43
N THR A 15 3.20 1.51 5.11
CA THR A 15 2.35 0.36 5.42
C THR A 15 1.89 -0.39 4.17
N LEU A 16 1.35 0.32 3.17
CA LEU A 16 0.87 -0.30 1.92
C LEU A 16 2.00 -0.97 1.13
N LEU A 17 3.20 -0.37 1.13
CA LEU A 17 4.37 -0.92 0.47
C LEU A 17 4.82 -2.24 1.12
N ILE A 18 4.82 -2.30 2.45
CA ILE A 18 5.20 -3.50 3.22
C ILE A 18 4.20 -4.63 2.96
N GLU A 19 2.90 -4.35 3.04
CA GLU A 19 1.85 -5.34 2.78
C GLU A 19 1.87 -5.83 1.33
N ALA A 20 2.09 -4.94 0.37
CA ALA A 20 2.26 -5.31 -1.03
C ALA A 20 3.46 -6.24 -1.24
N ALA A 21 4.58 -5.96 -0.56
CA ALA A 21 5.77 -6.81 -0.62
C ALA A 21 5.51 -8.18 0.04
N PHE A 22 4.79 -8.24 1.16
CA PHE A 22 4.43 -9.52 1.78
C PHE A 22 3.55 -10.37 0.86
N ILE A 23 2.57 -9.77 0.19
CA ILE A 23 1.73 -10.44 -0.80
C ILE A 23 2.58 -10.96 -1.97
N ALA A 24 3.44 -10.11 -2.53
CA ALA A 24 4.28 -10.46 -3.67
C ALA A 24 5.28 -11.58 -3.36
N LEU A 25 5.77 -11.64 -2.12
CA LEU A 25 6.70 -12.65 -1.63
C LEU A 25 6.01 -13.85 -0.98
N ALA A 26 4.68 -13.93 -1.02
CA ALA A 26 3.89 -14.96 -0.35
C ALA A 26 4.24 -15.12 1.16
N ARG A 27 4.64 -14.03 1.81
CA ARG A 27 4.97 -14.00 3.22
C ARG A 27 3.73 -13.74 4.06
N ALA A 28 3.37 -14.70 4.89
CA ALA A 28 2.27 -14.53 5.84
C ALA A 28 2.59 -13.42 6.86
N PRO A 29 1.69 -12.45 7.12
CA PRO A 29 1.93 -11.35 8.06
C PRO A 29 2.27 -11.82 9.48
N GLY A 30 1.67 -12.93 9.91
CA GLY A 30 1.87 -13.55 11.22
C GLY A 30 3.07 -14.50 11.32
N LEU A 31 3.87 -14.69 10.28
CA LEU A 31 4.90 -15.74 10.21
C LEU A 31 5.94 -15.66 11.35
N ARG A 32 6.26 -14.44 11.79
CA ARG A 32 7.24 -14.19 12.87
C ARG A 32 6.58 -13.73 14.18
N ARG A 33 5.28 -13.89 14.29
CA ARG A 33 4.49 -13.43 15.43
C ARG A 33 4.02 -14.62 16.25
N GLU A 34 4.06 -14.50 17.57
CA GLU A 34 3.35 -15.37 18.49
C GLU A 34 1.92 -14.86 18.67
N PHE A 35 0.97 -15.76 18.78
CA PHE A 35 -0.43 -15.46 19.04
C PHE A 35 -0.83 -15.99 20.41
N ASP A 36 -1.63 -15.24 21.17
CA ASP A 36 -2.07 -15.68 22.50
C ASP A 36 -2.85 -16.98 22.47
N MET A 37 -3.57 -17.27 21.38
CA MET A 37 -4.24 -18.57 21.20
C MET A 37 -3.30 -19.77 21.26
N GLU A 38 -2.01 -19.59 20.99
CA GLU A 38 -1.03 -20.65 21.05
C GLU A 38 -0.81 -21.18 22.49
N LYS A 39 -1.20 -20.40 23.49
CA LYS A 39 -1.13 -20.76 24.92
C LYS A 39 -2.36 -21.52 25.40
N TRP A 40 -3.41 -21.63 24.58
CA TRP A 40 -4.65 -22.27 25.00
C TRP A 40 -4.53 -23.79 24.99
N ALA A 41 -5.07 -24.46 26.01
CA ALA A 41 -4.94 -25.89 26.21
C ALA A 41 -5.58 -26.77 25.10
N PHE A 42 -6.59 -26.22 24.40
CA PHE A 42 -7.31 -26.92 23.34
C PHE A 42 -6.73 -26.71 21.93
N VAL A 43 -5.65 -25.94 21.80
CA VAL A 43 -5.01 -25.72 20.50
C VAL A 43 -4.13 -26.91 20.15
N ASP A 44 -4.40 -27.49 18.98
CA ASP A 44 -3.52 -28.53 18.42
C ASP A 44 -2.19 -27.93 17.96
N ARG A 45 -1.16 -28.19 18.73
CA ARG A 45 0.21 -27.72 18.48
C ARG A 45 0.76 -28.27 17.18
N ALA A 46 0.49 -29.54 16.87
CA ALA A 46 1.01 -30.16 15.65
C ALA A 46 0.40 -29.53 14.40
N ALA A 47 -0.90 -29.21 14.43
CA ALA A 47 -1.58 -28.49 13.36
C ALA A 47 -1.01 -27.07 13.20
N LEU A 48 -0.79 -26.33 14.29
CA LEU A 48 -0.21 -24.99 14.25
C LEU A 48 1.20 -25.00 13.64
N ASP A 49 2.06 -25.93 14.06
CA ASP A 49 3.39 -26.09 13.53
C ASP A 49 3.39 -26.47 12.04
N ALA A 50 2.43 -27.29 11.61
CA ALA A 50 2.24 -27.63 10.19
C ALA A 50 1.90 -26.39 9.35
N VAL A 51 0.95 -25.55 9.80
CA VAL A 51 0.58 -24.30 9.15
C VAL A 51 1.77 -23.33 9.07
N ARG A 52 2.54 -23.20 10.16
CA ARG A 52 3.75 -22.37 10.18
C ARG A 52 4.81 -22.86 9.19
N ARG A 53 5.07 -24.16 9.14
CA ARG A 53 6.00 -24.76 8.16
C ARG A 53 5.55 -24.51 6.74
N GLU A 54 4.26 -24.67 6.43
CA GLU A 54 3.71 -24.39 5.11
C GLU A 54 3.89 -22.91 4.74
N ALA A 55 3.54 -21.99 5.63
CA ALA A 55 3.70 -20.56 5.41
C ALA A 55 5.18 -20.17 5.20
N GLN A 56 6.11 -20.76 5.95
CA GLN A 56 7.54 -20.56 5.77
C GLN A 56 8.01 -21.10 4.41
N SER A 57 7.61 -22.31 4.03
CA SER A 57 7.97 -22.90 2.73
C SER A 57 7.48 -22.09 1.54
N ARG A 58 6.26 -21.51 1.62
CA ARG A 58 5.74 -20.59 0.60
C ARG A 58 6.59 -19.32 0.49
N TYR A 59 7.00 -18.76 1.60
CA TYR A 59 7.86 -17.58 1.63
C TYR A 59 9.24 -17.90 1.06
N ASP A 60 9.87 -18.99 1.47
CA ASP A 60 11.21 -19.40 1.03
C ASP A 60 11.25 -19.62 -0.50
N SER A 61 10.25 -20.29 -1.05
CA SER A 61 10.12 -20.50 -2.49
C SER A 61 9.88 -19.22 -3.29
N SER A 62 9.47 -18.15 -2.62
CA SER A 62 9.21 -16.84 -3.21
C SER A 62 10.27 -15.79 -2.89
N ALA A 63 11.21 -16.08 -1.99
CA ALA A 63 12.19 -15.12 -1.48
C ALA A 63 13.11 -14.54 -2.57
N ALA A 64 13.41 -15.33 -3.61
CA ALA A 64 14.24 -14.89 -4.74
C ALA A 64 13.46 -14.06 -5.78
N ARG A 65 12.14 -13.92 -5.69
CA ARG A 65 11.36 -13.14 -6.65
C ARG A 65 11.82 -11.70 -6.68
N GLN A 66 11.99 -11.16 -7.87
CA GLN A 66 12.15 -9.72 -8.04
C GLN A 66 10.78 -9.05 -7.92
N ILE A 67 10.66 -8.11 -6.99
CA ILE A 67 9.48 -7.27 -6.83
C ILE A 67 9.83 -5.84 -7.20
N ARG A 68 8.90 -5.14 -7.84
CA ARG A 68 9.07 -3.75 -8.27
C ARG A 68 8.10 -2.88 -7.46
N ILE A 69 8.49 -2.54 -6.24
CA ILE A 69 7.69 -1.74 -5.30
C ILE A 69 8.48 -0.50 -4.95
N SER A 70 7.86 0.66 -5.14
CA SER A 70 8.42 1.94 -4.76
C SER A 70 7.39 2.82 -4.09
N GLY A 71 7.87 3.73 -3.24
CA GLY A 71 7.04 4.73 -2.59
C GLY A 71 7.72 6.07 -2.56
N SER A 72 6.92 7.13 -2.57
CA SER A 72 7.41 8.48 -2.33
C SER A 72 6.48 9.23 -1.38
N ASP A 73 7.05 10.18 -0.70
CA ASP A 73 6.31 11.15 0.11
C ASP A 73 7.06 12.48 0.08
N ILE A 74 6.35 13.57 0.31
CA ILE A 74 6.95 14.90 0.42
C ILE A 74 7.57 15.11 1.80
N ASP A 75 7.04 14.40 2.82
CA ASP A 75 7.46 14.51 4.21
C ASP A 75 8.68 13.61 4.49
N PRO A 76 9.86 14.21 4.77
CA PRO A 76 11.05 13.44 5.08
C PRO A 76 10.96 12.68 6.40
N GLU A 77 10.18 13.15 7.39
CA GLU A 77 10.01 12.46 8.67
C GLU A 77 9.19 11.18 8.50
N ALA A 78 8.12 11.24 7.70
CA ALA A 78 7.34 10.07 7.34
C ALA A 78 8.21 9.03 6.61
N LEU A 79 9.08 9.46 5.69
CA LEU A 79 9.98 8.57 4.97
C LEU A 79 11.03 7.92 5.88
N GLU A 80 11.53 8.63 6.89
CA GLU A 80 12.46 8.02 7.86
C GLU A 80 11.77 6.92 8.68
N LEU A 81 10.52 7.16 9.08
CA LEU A 81 9.68 6.13 9.71
C LEU A 81 9.44 4.94 8.74
N ALA A 82 9.13 5.21 7.48
CA ALA A 82 8.95 4.18 6.47
C ALA A 82 10.21 3.32 6.30
N ARG A 83 11.40 3.93 6.20
CA ARG A 83 12.68 3.21 6.12
C ARG A 83 12.90 2.30 7.33
N ARG A 84 12.57 2.79 8.53
CA ARG A 84 12.68 1.99 9.76
C ARG A 84 11.73 0.80 9.74
N HIS A 85 10.45 1.01 9.38
CA HIS A 85 9.45 -0.06 9.32
C HIS A 85 9.80 -1.10 8.25
N ILE A 86 10.27 -0.68 7.08
CA ILE A 86 10.72 -1.57 6.00
C ILE A 86 11.92 -2.41 6.44
N ARG A 87 12.89 -1.82 7.16
CA ARG A 87 14.01 -2.59 7.76
C ARG A 87 13.53 -3.60 8.78
N GLN A 88 12.63 -3.21 9.69
CA GLN A 88 12.03 -4.11 10.70
C GLN A 88 11.27 -5.26 10.06
N ALA A 89 10.60 -4.99 8.94
CA ALA A 89 9.92 -6.00 8.15
C ALA A 89 10.89 -6.93 7.38
N GLY A 90 12.21 -6.65 7.36
CA GLY A 90 13.20 -7.41 6.61
C GLY A 90 13.13 -7.19 5.10
N LEU A 91 12.70 -5.99 4.67
CA LEU A 91 12.46 -5.63 3.27
C LEU A 91 13.38 -4.51 2.77
N ALA A 92 14.48 -4.19 3.48
CA ALA A 92 15.35 -3.04 3.23
C ALA A 92 15.83 -2.90 1.77
N ASN A 93 16.10 -4.03 1.11
CA ASN A 93 16.59 -4.06 -0.27
C ASN A 93 15.49 -4.45 -1.28
N ARG A 94 14.23 -4.40 -0.87
CA ARG A 94 13.10 -4.88 -1.67
C ARG A 94 12.15 -3.76 -2.08
N ILE A 95 12.21 -2.62 -1.40
CA ILE A 95 11.34 -1.46 -1.60
C ILE A 95 12.20 -0.23 -1.77
N VAL A 96 11.95 0.55 -2.81
CA VAL A 96 12.62 1.81 -3.08
C VAL A 96 11.80 2.96 -2.49
N LEU A 97 12.45 3.85 -1.71
CA LEU A 97 11.82 5.04 -1.16
C LEU A 97 12.52 6.29 -1.65
N GLU A 98 11.74 7.27 -2.02
CA GLU A 98 12.20 8.56 -2.54
C GLU A 98 11.46 9.72 -1.91
N GLN A 99 12.17 10.79 -1.53
CA GLN A 99 11.50 12.05 -1.20
C GLN A 99 11.12 12.74 -2.50
N ARG A 100 9.82 12.85 -2.76
CA ARG A 100 9.33 13.41 -4.02
C ARG A 100 7.92 13.99 -3.84
N ASP A 101 7.67 15.10 -4.49
CA ASP A 101 6.32 15.62 -4.64
C ASP A 101 5.55 14.75 -5.66
N LEU A 102 4.28 14.47 -5.39
CA LEU A 102 3.37 13.75 -6.29
C LEU A 102 3.31 14.38 -7.70
N ARG A 103 3.48 15.70 -7.79
CA ARG A 103 3.50 16.44 -9.06
C ARG A 103 4.66 16.04 -9.97
N ASP A 104 5.78 15.65 -9.38
CA ASP A 104 7.02 15.31 -10.07
C ASP A 104 7.17 13.79 -10.30
N LEU A 105 6.14 13.01 -9.97
CA LEU A 105 6.15 11.57 -10.21
C LEU A 105 5.90 11.28 -11.69
N HIS A 106 6.86 10.65 -12.34
CA HIS A 106 6.79 10.16 -13.72
C HIS A 106 7.13 8.68 -13.75
N PRO A 107 6.15 7.78 -13.60
CA PRO A 107 6.37 6.35 -13.71
C PRO A 107 6.98 5.98 -15.07
N THR A 108 8.00 5.14 -15.04
CA THR A 108 8.68 4.66 -16.25
C THR A 108 8.60 3.15 -16.36
N GLY A 109 8.77 2.62 -17.57
CA GLY A 109 8.76 1.18 -17.83
C GLY A 109 7.36 0.60 -18.04
N GLU A 110 7.19 -0.67 -17.70
CA GLU A 110 5.93 -1.38 -17.89
C GLU A 110 4.83 -0.83 -16.97
N PRO A 111 3.60 -0.67 -17.49
CA PRO A 111 2.47 -0.26 -16.68
C PRO A 111 2.20 -1.21 -15.50
N GLY A 112 1.81 -0.65 -14.38
CA GLY A 112 1.52 -1.36 -13.14
C GLY A 112 0.36 -0.76 -12.38
N VAL A 113 0.51 -0.68 -11.08
CA VAL A 113 -0.50 -0.15 -10.15
C VAL A 113 0.07 1.05 -9.39
N ILE A 114 -0.65 2.15 -9.43
CA ILE A 114 -0.46 3.26 -8.50
C ILE A 114 -1.50 3.10 -7.40
N LEU A 115 -1.04 2.91 -6.16
CA LEU A 115 -1.89 2.71 -5.00
C LEU A 115 -1.63 3.83 -4.00
N ALA A 116 -2.64 4.60 -3.66
CA ALA A 116 -2.50 5.75 -2.76
C ALA A 116 -3.52 5.71 -1.63
N ASN A 117 -3.06 6.09 -0.43
CA ASN A 117 -3.89 6.36 0.74
C ASN A 117 -3.60 7.79 1.23
N PRO A 118 -4.03 8.82 0.49
CA PRO A 118 -3.75 10.21 0.84
C PRO A 118 -4.51 10.63 2.11
N PRO A 119 -4.07 11.70 2.79
CA PRO A 119 -4.80 12.24 3.94
C PRO A 119 -6.23 12.62 3.57
N TYR A 120 -7.19 12.28 4.45
CA TYR A 120 -8.64 12.42 4.16
C TYR A 120 -9.20 13.82 4.41
N GLY A 121 -8.44 14.71 5.07
CA GLY A 121 -8.89 16.08 5.30
C GLY A 121 -10.00 16.22 6.35
N GLU A 122 -9.86 15.60 7.52
CA GLU A 122 -10.87 15.63 8.61
C GLU A 122 -11.17 17.04 9.16
N ARG A 123 -10.28 18.01 8.95
CA ARG A 123 -10.46 19.43 9.33
C ARG A 123 -10.57 20.29 8.07
N LEU A 124 -11.29 21.42 8.16
CA LEU A 124 -11.53 22.33 7.03
C LEU A 124 -10.23 22.74 6.29
N ASP A 125 -9.17 23.04 7.02
CA ASP A 125 -7.88 23.40 6.42
C ASP A 125 -7.22 22.20 5.71
N ASN A 126 -7.39 21.00 6.25
CA ASN A 126 -6.90 19.76 5.67
C ASN A 126 -7.75 19.31 4.45
N GLN A 127 -9.01 19.72 4.35
CA GLN A 127 -9.88 19.38 3.23
C GLN A 127 -9.42 20.02 1.91
N ARG A 128 -8.95 21.26 1.95
CA ARG A 128 -8.37 21.91 0.76
C ARG A 128 -7.11 21.18 0.28
N ALA A 129 -6.25 20.77 1.21
CA ALA A 129 -5.06 20.00 0.88
C ALA A 129 -5.44 18.62 0.30
N ALA A 130 -6.40 17.91 0.89
CA ALA A 130 -6.90 16.62 0.39
C ALA A 130 -7.48 16.74 -1.03
N HIS A 131 -8.26 17.80 -1.31
CA HIS A 131 -8.78 18.09 -2.64
C HIS A 131 -7.68 18.40 -3.65
N ALA A 132 -6.63 19.14 -3.24
CA ALA A 132 -5.47 19.40 -4.10
C ALA A 132 -4.75 18.10 -4.46
N ILE A 133 -4.55 17.20 -3.49
CA ILE A 133 -3.95 15.87 -3.72
C ILE A 133 -4.83 15.03 -4.65
N ALA A 134 -6.14 14.99 -4.44
CA ALA A 134 -7.07 14.28 -5.31
C ALA A 134 -6.97 14.76 -6.77
N LYS A 135 -6.89 16.08 -6.99
CA LYS A 135 -6.67 16.66 -8.33
C LYS A 135 -5.34 16.24 -8.93
N GLN A 136 -4.26 16.24 -8.14
CA GLN A 136 -2.92 15.82 -8.61
C GLN A 136 -2.89 14.32 -8.97
N LEU A 137 -3.58 13.46 -8.18
CA LEU A 137 -3.73 12.04 -8.51
C LEU A 137 -4.50 11.85 -9.84
N GLY A 138 -5.53 12.66 -10.10
CA GLY A 138 -6.25 12.65 -11.37
C GLY A 138 -5.35 13.07 -12.56
N LEU A 139 -4.54 14.11 -12.38
CA LEU A 139 -3.56 14.54 -13.38
C LEU A 139 -2.47 13.48 -13.61
N LEU A 140 -2.02 12.81 -12.54
CA LEU A 140 -1.08 11.70 -12.63
C LEU A 140 -1.70 10.55 -13.45
N HIS A 141 -2.93 10.15 -13.13
CA HIS A 141 -3.63 9.10 -13.87
C HIS A 141 -3.76 9.42 -15.36
N ALA A 142 -4.14 10.64 -15.70
CA ALA A 142 -4.28 11.08 -17.10
C ALA A 142 -2.95 11.02 -17.91
N ARG A 143 -1.79 11.24 -17.24
CA ARG A 143 -0.48 11.19 -17.91
C ARG A 143 0.24 9.84 -17.84
N THR A 144 -0.40 8.82 -17.21
CA THR A 144 0.15 7.46 -17.08
C THR A 144 -0.75 6.42 -17.74
N PRO A 145 -0.91 6.46 -19.07
CA PRO A 145 -1.78 5.51 -19.76
C PRO A 145 -1.35 4.07 -19.51
N GLY A 146 -2.33 3.20 -19.29
CA GLY A 146 -2.10 1.78 -18.98
C GLY A 146 -1.82 1.48 -17.50
N TRP A 147 -1.52 2.50 -16.67
CA TRP A 147 -1.41 2.30 -15.24
C TRP A 147 -2.81 2.28 -14.59
N LYS A 148 -3.02 1.31 -13.72
CA LYS A 148 -4.22 1.25 -12.89
C LYS A 148 -4.01 2.13 -11.66
N MET A 149 -4.93 3.08 -11.42
CA MET A 149 -4.91 3.89 -10.21
C MET A 149 -5.90 3.32 -9.18
N CYS A 150 -5.42 3.08 -7.97
CA CYS A 150 -6.20 2.62 -6.83
C CYS A 150 -6.07 3.62 -5.69
N VAL A 151 -7.18 4.12 -5.16
CA VAL A 151 -7.14 5.14 -4.10
C VAL A 151 -8.08 4.77 -2.96
N ILE A 152 -7.57 4.90 -1.74
CA ILE A 152 -8.36 4.85 -0.51
C ILE A 152 -8.71 6.29 -0.12
N SER A 153 -9.98 6.59 0.07
CA SER A 153 -10.39 7.92 0.53
C SER A 153 -11.72 7.88 1.27
N ALA A 154 -11.83 8.66 2.34
CA ALA A 154 -13.08 8.93 3.05
C ALA A 154 -13.87 10.10 2.43
N ASP A 155 -13.28 10.85 1.51
CA ASP A 155 -13.93 11.97 0.86
C ASP A 155 -14.95 11.50 -0.19
N MET A 156 -16.23 11.77 0.06
CA MET A 156 -17.32 11.47 -0.89
C MET A 156 -17.25 12.33 -2.17
N GLY A 157 -16.58 13.47 -2.10
CA GLY A 157 -16.34 14.37 -3.25
C GLY A 157 -15.10 14.03 -4.06
N PHE A 158 -14.34 13.00 -3.69
CA PHE A 158 -13.04 12.65 -4.27
C PHE A 158 -13.04 12.61 -5.80
N GLU A 159 -14.00 11.91 -6.41
CA GLU A 159 -14.06 11.77 -7.87
C GLU A 159 -14.26 13.08 -8.62
N ARG A 160 -14.99 14.02 -8.02
CA ARG A 160 -15.15 15.36 -8.59
C ARG A 160 -13.81 16.11 -8.66
N MET A 161 -12.98 15.95 -7.63
CA MET A 161 -11.65 16.57 -7.59
C MET A 161 -10.65 15.81 -8.47
N PHE A 162 -10.75 14.49 -8.50
CA PHE A 162 -9.94 13.60 -9.34
C PHE A 162 -10.21 13.84 -10.85
N GLY A 163 -11.45 14.21 -11.22
CA GLY A 163 -11.85 14.53 -12.58
C GLY A 163 -12.39 13.34 -13.39
N GLN A 164 -12.53 12.17 -12.76
CA GLN A 164 -13.05 10.96 -13.40
C GLN A 164 -13.85 10.12 -12.39
N ARG A 165 -14.83 9.36 -12.86
CA ARG A 165 -15.54 8.36 -12.06
C ARG A 165 -14.72 7.08 -11.96
N ALA A 166 -14.71 6.47 -10.77
CA ALA A 166 -14.08 5.18 -10.59
C ALA A 166 -14.82 4.08 -11.37
N THR A 167 -14.05 3.17 -11.98
CA THR A 167 -14.57 1.98 -12.66
C THR A 167 -15.19 1.00 -11.67
N ARG A 168 -14.59 0.91 -10.47
CA ARG A 168 -15.07 0.06 -9.36
C ARG A 168 -14.89 0.78 -8.04
N ARG A 169 -15.79 0.49 -7.08
CA ARG A 169 -15.73 0.98 -5.71
C ARG A 169 -16.03 -0.14 -4.73
N LYS A 170 -15.36 -0.10 -3.59
CA LYS A 170 -15.64 -0.98 -2.46
C LYS A 170 -15.58 -0.19 -1.16
N ARG A 171 -16.66 -0.20 -0.38
CA ARG A 171 -16.70 0.41 0.95
C ARG A 171 -16.03 -0.48 1.98
N PHE A 172 -15.38 0.15 2.93
CA PHE A 172 -14.83 -0.50 4.11
C PHE A 172 -14.61 0.54 5.22
N TYR A 173 -14.20 0.09 6.39
CA TYR A 173 -13.92 0.96 7.51
C TYR A 173 -12.43 0.94 7.84
N ASN A 174 -11.84 2.12 7.99
CA ASN A 174 -10.51 2.30 8.57
C ASN A 174 -10.68 2.81 10.00
N GLY A 175 -10.68 1.90 10.97
CA GLY A 175 -11.12 2.19 12.34
C GLY A 175 -12.60 2.58 12.35
N LYS A 176 -12.90 3.83 12.73
CA LYS A 176 -14.27 4.39 12.75
C LYS A 176 -14.63 5.18 11.49
N ILE A 177 -13.70 5.35 10.58
CA ILE A 177 -13.88 6.20 9.39
C ILE A 177 -14.36 5.30 8.24
N GLU A 178 -15.52 5.64 7.67
CA GLU A 178 -15.99 5.00 6.44
C GLU A 178 -15.14 5.49 5.27
N CYS A 179 -14.57 4.54 4.52
CA CYS A 179 -13.71 4.78 3.37
C CYS A 179 -14.22 4.05 2.14
N GLU A 180 -13.87 4.56 0.98
CA GLU A 180 -14.03 3.85 -0.28
C GLU A 180 -12.67 3.55 -0.92
N PHE A 181 -12.50 2.31 -1.33
CA PHE A 181 -11.44 1.90 -2.25
C PHE A 181 -11.95 2.08 -3.66
N ARG A 182 -11.34 2.99 -4.41
CA ARG A 182 -11.71 3.35 -5.78
C ARG A 182 -10.66 2.87 -6.75
N ILE A 183 -11.09 2.29 -7.86
CA ILE A 183 -10.23 1.81 -8.95
C ILE A 183 -10.57 2.60 -10.20
N PHE A 184 -9.54 3.13 -10.85
CA PHE A 184 -9.58 3.83 -12.13
C PHE A 184 -8.71 3.05 -13.13
N GLU A 185 -9.30 2.71 -14.29
CA GLU A 185 -8.67 1.95 -15.38
C GLU A 185 -8.70 2.74 -16.67
#